data_926caf3e02778432a19ba8bf94717619
#
_entry.id   926caf3e02778432a19ba8bf94717619
#
_cell.length_a   1.000
_cell.length_b   1.000
_cell.length_c   1.000
_cell.angle_alpha   90.00
_cell.angle_beta   90.00
_cell.angle_gamma   90.00
#
_symmetry.space_group_name_H-M   'P 1'
#
loop_
_entity.id
_entity.type
_entity.pdbx_description
1 polymer ?
#
loop_
_entity_poly.entity_id
_entity_poly.type
_entity_poly.pdbx_seq_one_letter_code
_entity_poly.pdbx_strand_id
1 'polypeptide(L)'
;MTEAGEPIGFTASSVTSLGSNPPLVSLNIAQGSSSYQHLCPGATVAIHTLDADTLWLAEKMAADKAQRFSDVEFESGPDSVPVFGQVPSVLIAKVRSRTEVESNAVIVLDAVRSASFRTATEPLVYFQRGYHTLGARLKDNN
;
A
#
# COMPACT_ATOMS: atom_id res chain seq x y z
N MET A 1 -4.09 -4.04 11.42
CA MET A 1 -4.83 -5.07 12.23
C MET A 1 -5.95 -4.40 12.99
N THR A 2 -7.07 -5.08 13.14
CA THR A 2 -8.14 -4.70 14.08
C THR A 2 -7.69 -4.96 15.52
N GLU A 3 -8.44 -4.45 16.50
CA GLU A 3 -8.23 -4.79 17.92
C GLU A 3 -8.39 -6.30 18.20
N ALA A 4 -9.19 -6.99 17.39
CA ALA A 4 -9.36 -8.45 17.45
C ALA A 4 -8.24 -9.23 16.75
N GLY A 5 -7.23 -8.55 16.20
CA GLY A 5 -6.11 -9.18 15.51
C GLY A 5 -6.40 -9.61 14.07
N GLU A 6 -7.50 -9.16 13.48
CA GLU A 6 -7.80 -9.44 12.07
C GLU A 6 -6.98 -8.54 11.15
N PRO A 7 -6.40 -9.07 10.05
CA PRO A 7 -5.65 -8.28 9.09
C PRO A 7 -6.57 -7.35 8.29
N ILE A 8 -6.05 -6.18 7.96
CA ILE A 8 -6.71 -5.16 7.14
C ILE A 8 -5.78 -4.76 6.02
N GLY A 9 -6.30 -4.60 4.84
CA GLY A 9 -5.53 -4.15 3.68
C GLY A 9 -6.43 -3.67 2.54
N PHE A 10 -5.84 -2.93 1.64
CA PHE A 10 -6.49 -2.45 0.42
C PHE A 10 -5.44 -2.15 -0.65
N THR A 11 -5.87 -2.10 -1.89
CA THR A 11 -5.02 -1.66 -3.00
C THR A 11 -5.08 -0.15 -3.12
N ALA A 12 -3.92 0.50 -3.09
CA ALA A 12 -3.79 1.94 -3.24
C ALA A 12 -3.07 2.28 -4.54
N SER A 13 -3.57 3.26 -5.28
CA SER A 13 -2.93 3.83 -6.47
C SER A 13 -2.43 5.26 -6.27
N SER A 14 -2.61 5.82 -5.08
CA SER A 14 -2.33 7.22 -4.76
C SER A 14 -1.10 7.43 -3.86
N VAL A 15 -0.32 6.39 -3.60
CA VAL A 15 0.89 6.50 -2.76
C VAL A 15 1.93 7.35 -3.46
N THR A 16 2.33 8.43 -2.80
CA THR A 16 3.26 9.42 -3.36
C THR A 16 4.31 9.81 -2.33
N SER A 17 5.56 9.94 -2.77
CA SER A 17 6.61 10.53 -1.93
C SER A 17 6.30 12.00 -1.66
N LEU A 18 6.29 12.38 -0.39
CA LEU A 18 6.02 13.74 0.04
C LEU A 18 7.31 14.50 0.43
N GLY A 19 8.31 13.78 0.90
CA GLY A 19 9.58 14.38 1.31
C GLY A 19 10.62 13.33 1.67
N SER A 20 11.88 13.75 1.75
CA SER A 20 13.01 12.87 2.06
C SER A 20 13.72 13.19 3.38
N ASN A 21 13.47 14.36 3.97
CA ASN A 21 14.07 14.76 5.25
C ASN A 21 13.08 15.60 6.07
N PRO A 22 12.26 14.99 6.93
CA PRO A 22 12.12 13.54 7.16
C PRO A 22 11.50 12.80 5.96
N PRO A 23 11.71 11.48 5.85
CA PRO A 23 11.09 10.69 4.79
C PRO A 23 9.59 10.53 5.05
N LEU A 24 8.79 11.06 4.16
CA LEU A 24 7.33 11.09 4.24
C LEU A 24 6.70 10.55 2.96
N VAL A 25 5.58 9.87 3.13
CA VAL A 25 4.70 9.48 2.02
C VAL A 25 3.27 9.93 2.30
N SER A 26 2.49 10.09 1.27
CA SER A 26 1.06 10.37 1.38
C SER A 26 0.23 9.39 0.54
N LEU A 27 -1.01 9.19 0.95
CA LEU A 27 -2.01 8.46 0.18
C LEU A 27 -3.38 9.05 0.41
N ASN A 28 -4.30 8.78 -0.50
CA ASN A 28 -5.69 9.18 -0.40
C ASN A 28 -6.58 7.95 -0.19
N ILE A 29 -7.64 8.12 0.57
CA ILE A 29 -8.62 7.07 0.82
C ILE A 29 -10.02 7.68 0.94
N ALA A 30 -11.03 6.96 0.47
CA ALA A 30 -12.43 7.33 0.72
C ALA A 30 -12.82 7.01 2.17
N GLN A 31 -13.55 7.91 2.83
CA GLN A 31 -14.03 7.69 4.20
C GLN A 31 -15.00 6.49 4.29
N GLY A 32 -15.67 6.15 3.18
CA GLY A 32 -16.50 4.95 3.08
C GLY A 32 -15.73 3.61 2.94
N SER A 33 -14.41 3.65 2.78
CA SER A 33 -13.59 2.43 2.75
C SER A 33 -13.59 1.73 4.10
N SER A 34 -13.70 0.40 4.09
CA SER A 34 -13.62 -0.42 5.30
C SER A 34 -12.29 -0.28 6.04
N SER A 35 -11.23 0.16 5.36
CA SER A 35 -9.91 0.36 5.94
C SER A 35 -9.71 1.75 6.57
N TYR A 36 -10.54 2.72 6.23
CA TYR A 36 -10.38 4.11 6.66
C TYR A 36 -10.29 4.29 8.18
N GLN A 37 -11.19 3.64 8.92
CA GLN A 37 -11.24 3.75 10.38
C GLN A 37 -9.96 3.29 11.08
N HIS A 38 -9.15 2.46 10.41
CA HIS A 38 -7.91 1.90 10.95
C HIS A 38 -6.66 2.75 10.63
N LEU A 39 -6.79 3.79 9.81
CA LEU A 39 -5.72 4.72 9.46
C LEU A 39 -5.73 5.94 10.38
N CYS A 40 -5.69 5.70 11.68
CA CYS A 40 -5.59 6.76 12.69
C CYS A 40 -4.13 7.14 12.94
N PRO A 41 -3.86 8.39 13.37
CA PRO A 41 -2.52 8.79 13.79
C PRO A 41 -1.90 7.79 14.79
N GLY A 42 -0.66 7.38 14.53
CA GLY A 42 0.05 6.36 15.30
C GLY A 42 -0.11 4.92 14.78
N ALA A 43 -1.07 4.65 13.90
CA ALA A 43 -1.22 3.32 13.31
C ALA A 43 -0.02 2.96 12.44
N THR A 44 0.46 1.73 12.57
CA THR A 44 1.52 1.18 11.70
C THR A 44 0.89 0.52 10.49
N VAL A 45 1.49 0.76 9.33
CA VAL A 45 1.09 0.16 8.05
C VAL A 45 2.28 -0.42 7.32
N ALA A 46 2.05 -1.44 6.51
CA ALA A 46 3.01 -2.00 5.57
C ALA A 46 2.57 -1.67 4.15
N ILE A 47 3.34 -0.86 3.45
CA ILE A 47 3.09 -0.46 2.06
C ILE A 47 3.92 -1.37 1.16
N HIS A 48 3.26 -2.21 0.38
CA HIS A 48 3.88 -3.18 -0.50
C HIS A 48 3.99 -2.62 -1.91
N THR A 49 5.20 -2.61 -2.47
CA THR A 49 5.42 -2.29 -3.87
C THR A 49 5.06 -3.52 -4.71
N LEU A 50 4.18 -3.36 -5.67
CA LEU A 50 3.74 -4.45 -6.54
C LEU A 50 4.37 -4.34 -7.93
N ASP A 51 4.46 -5.47 -8.60
CA ASP A 51 4.94 -5.59 -9.98
C ASP A 51 4.06 -6.58 -10.77
N ALA A 52 4.42 -6.86 -12.01
CA ALA A 52 3.64 -7.76 -12.86
C ALA A 52 3.44 -9.16 -12.25
N ASP A 53 4.43 -9.67 -11.51
CA ASP A 53 4.36 -11.00 -10.88
C ASP A 53 3.47 -11.02 -9.63
N THR A 54 3.11 -9.86 -9.11
CA THR A 54 2.24 -9.71 -7.93
C THR A 54 0.90 -9.06 -8.23
N LEU A 55 0.47 -9.08 -9.49
CA LEU A 55 -0.87 -8.62 -9.91
C LEU A 55 -1.98 -9.27 -9.07
N TRP A 56 -1.85 -10.56 -8.78
CA TRP A 56 -2.81 -11.30 -7.97
C TRP A 56 -3.06 -10.65 -6.60
N LEU A 57 -2.03 -10.06 -6.00
CA LEU A 57 -2.14 -9.39 -4.69
C LEU A 57 -2.90 -8.05 -4.82
N ALA A 58 -2.67 -7.30 -5.91
CA ALA A 58 -3.42 -6.09 -6.20
C ALA A 58 -4.92 -6.37 -6.33
N GLU A 59 -5.28 -7.40 -7.08
CA GLU A 59 -6.66 -7.83 -7.28
C GLU A 59 -7.28 -8.34 -5.97
N LYS A 60 -6.52 -9.14 -5.21
CA LYS A 60 -6.96 -9.69 -3.92
C LYS A 60 -7.31 -8.59 -2.92
N MET A 61 -6.45 -7.59 -2.78
CA MET A 61 -6.66 -6.47 -1.85
C MET A 61 -7.72 -5.47 -2.34
N ALA A 62 -8.09 -5.49 -3.60
CA ALA A 62 -9.19 -4.71 -4.16
C ALA A 62 -10.55 -5.43 -4.08
N ALA A 63 -10.56 -6.71 -3.75
CA ALA A 63 -11.78 -7.52 -3.61
C ALA A 63 -12.59 -7.15 -2.36
N ASP A 64 -13.72 -7.80 -2.16
CA ASP A 64 -14.53 -7.64 -0.97
C ASP A 64 -13.72 -7.93 0.30
N LYS A 65 -13.97 -7.15 1.35
CA LYS A 65 -13.22 -7.20 2.61
C LYS A 65 -13.04 -8.63 3.14
N ALA A 66 -14.10 -9.45 3.09
CA ALA A 66 -14.07 -10.83 3.60
C ALA A 66 -13.13 -11.75 2.81
N GLN A 67 -12.76 -11.40 1.58
CA GLN A 67 -11.95 -12.21 0.69
C GLN A 67 -10.47 -11.80 0.62
N ARG A 68 -10.12 -10.60 1.11
CA ARG A 68 -8.79 -10.03 0.93
C ARG A 68 -7.68 -10.88 1.52
N PHE A 69 -7.91 -11.52 2.66
CA PHE A 69 -6.92 -12.34 3.35
C PHE A 69 -7.27 -13.83 3.38
N SER A 70 -8.30 -14.26 2.65
CA SER A 70 -8.61 -15.69 2.50
C SER A 70 -7.57 -16.37 1.61
N ASP A 71 -7.10 -17.53 2.01
CA ASP A 71 -6.17 -18.37 1.24
C ASP A 71 -4.88 -17.65 0.78
N VAL A 72 -4.39 -16.71 1.59
CA VAL A 72 -3.11 -16.02 1.37
C VAL A 72 -2.22 -16.14 2.59
N GLU A 73 -0.94 -16.35 2.34
CA GLU A 73 0.08 -16.41 3.39
C GLU A 73 0.77 -15.05 3.53
N PHE A 74 0.97 -14.62 4.76
CA PHE A 74 1.74 -13.44 5.10
C PHE A 74 2.46 -13.65 6.43
N GLU A 75 3.52 -12.90 6.64
CA GLU A 75 4.25 -12.87 7.90
C GLU A 75 3.75 -11.71 8.78
N SER A 76 3.94 -11.84 10.08
CA SER A 76 3.66 -10.77 11.03
C SER A 76 4.86 -9.81 11.08
N GLY A 77 4.65 -8.59 10.61
CA GLY A 77 5.63 -7.50 10.72
C GLY A 77 5.51 -6.72 12.03
N PRO A 78 6.16 -5.54 12.11
CA PRO A 78 6.05 -4.65 13.26
C PRO A 78 4.60 -4.31 13.59
N ASP A 79 4.28 -4.29 14.88
CA ASP A 79 2.91 -4.07 15.38
C ASP A 79 1.87 -5.01 14.74
N SER A 80 2.31 -6.23 14.40
CA SER A 80 1.50 -7.29 13.78
C SER A 80 0.93 -6.95 12.39
N VAL A 81 1.46 -5.97 11.68
CA VAL A 81 0.99 -5.70 10.31
C VAL A 81 1.28 -6.87 9.38
N PRO A 82 0.37 -7.22 8.46
CA PRO A 82 0.63 -8.26 7.47
C PRO A 82 1.76 -7.85 6.51
N VAL A 83 2.73 -8.73 6.30
CA VAL A 83 3.83 -8.54 5.35
C VAL A 83 3.85 -9.70 4.36
N PHE A 84 3.73 -9.39 3.08
CA PHE A 84 3.81 -10.35 1.99
C PHE A 84 5.23 -10.38 1.43
N GLY A 85 5.94 -11.48 1.64
CA GLY A 85 7.33 -11.64 1.18
C GLY A 85 7.48 -11.89 -0.33
N GLN A 86 6.38 -12.06 -1.07
CA GLN A 86 6.39 -12.29 -2.52
C GLN A 86 6.58 -11.00 -3.32
N VAL A 87 6.41 -9.84 -2.70
CA VAL A 87 6.55 -8.53 -3.35
C VAL A 87 8.03 -8.13 -3.49
N PRO A 88 8.38 -7.20 -4.40
CA PRO A 88 9.74 -6.68 -4.49
C PRO A 88 10.22 -6.02 -3.20
N SER A 89 9.40 -5.18 -2.59
CA SER A 89 9.78 -4.45 -1.37
C SER A 89 8.56 -4.04 -0.55
N VAL A 90 8.82 -3.75 0.72
CA VAL A 90 7.83 -3.22 1.65
C VAL A 90 8.40 -2.01 2.38
N LEU A 91 7.55 -1.01 2.58
CA LEU A 91 7.82 0.15 3.43
C LEU A 91 6.95 0.06 4.68
N ILE A 92 7.57 0.02 5.84
CA ILE A 92 6.87 0.16 7.12
C ILE A 92 6.78 1.64 7.44
N ALA A 93 5.57 2.09 7.69
CA ALA A 93 5.29 3.50 7.96
C ALA A 93 4.30 3.67 9.12
N LYS A 94 4.31 4.84 9.74
CA LYS A 94 3.32 5.22 10.76
C LYS A 94 2.49 6.39 10.28
N VAL A 95 1.20 6.32 10.50
CA VAL A 95 0.29 7.42 10.20
C VAL A 95 0.63 8.60 11.09
N ARG A 96 1.01 9.71 10.47
CA ARG A 96 1.29 10.99 11.14
C ARG A 96 0.03 11.81 11.29
N SER A 97 -0.73 11.94 10.21
CA SER A 97 -1.95 12.73 10.18
C SER A 97 -2.97 12.17 9.21
N ARG A 98 -4.22 12.47 9.50
CA ARG A 98 -5.36 12.16 8.64
C ARG A 98 -6.21 13.42 8.51
N THR A 99 -6.28 13.96 7.32
CA THR A 99 -7.05 15.17 7.02
C THR A 99 -8.25 14.81 6.15
N GLU A 100 -9.42 15.02 6.66
CA GLU A 100 -10.68 14.79 5.93
C GLU A 100 -10.91 15.92 4.92
N VAL A 101 -11.26 15.54 3.70
CA VAL A 101 -11.63 16.46 2.61
C VAL A 101 -12.88 15.90 1.96
N GLU A 102 -14.03 16.52 2.21
CA GLU A 102 -15.34 16.05 1.77
C GLU A 102 -15.54 14.57 2.16
N SER A 103 -15.80 13.68 1.22
CA SER A 103 -15.99 12.23 1.46
C SER A 103 -14.69 11.41 1.42
N ASN A 104 -13.55 12.07 1.34
CA ASN A 104 -12.22 11.47 1.24
C ASN A 104 -11.31 11.94 2.40
N ALA A 105 -10.12 11.41 2.44
CA ALA A 105 -9.08 11.86 3.36
C ALA A 105 -7.70 11.73 2.74
N VAL A 106 -6.81 12.63 3.13
CA VAL A 106 -5.37 12.57 2.85
C VAL A 106 -4.68 12.04 4.09
N ILE A 107 -3.91 10.97 3.92
CA ILE A 107 -3.12 10.35 4.98
C ILE A 107 -1.65 10.68 4.74
N VAL A 108 -0.99 11.25 5.73
CA VAL A 108 0.46 11.48 5.72
C VAL A 108 1.12 10.48 6.66
N LEU A 109 2.18 9.84 6.21
CA LEU A 109 2.86 8.79 6.95
C LEU A 109 4.36 9.07 7.05
N ASP A 110 4.91 8.80 8.22
CA ASP A 110 6.35 8.73 8.44
C ASP A 110 6.87 7.39 7.94
N ALA A 111 7.83 7.40 7.01
CA ALA A 111 8.54 6.21 6.60
C ALA A 111 9.50 5.80 7.72
N VAL A 112 9.33 4.60 8.26
CA VAL A 112 10.11 4.11 9.41
C VAL A 112 11.25 3.22 8.94
N ARG A 113 10.96 2.26 8.07
CA ARG A 113 11.93 1.27 7.62
C ARG A 113 11.45 0.61 6.32
N SER A 114 12.38 0.18 5.49
CA SER A 114 12.08 -0.60 4.28
C SER A 114 12.83 -1.91 4.26
N ALA A 115 12.30 -2.88 3.53
CA ALA A 115 12.94 -4.14 3.22
C ALA A 115 12.74 -4.47 1.75
N SER A 116 13.79 -4.98 1.11
CA SER A 116 13.75 -5.48 -0.27
C SER A 116 13.86 -6.99 -0.25
N PHE A 117 12.94 -7.68 -0.90
CA PHE A 117 12.91 -9.15 -0.93
C PHE A 117 13.46 -9.73 -2.23
N ARG A 118 13.26 -9.02 -3.33
CA ARG A 118 13.72 -9.42 -4.66
C ARG A 118 13.78 -8.22 -5.61
N THR A 119 14.41 -8.40 -6.76
CA THR A 119 14.36 -7.42 -7.84
C THR A 119 12.95 -7.39 -8.43
N ALA A 120 12.42 -6.19 -8.64
CA ALA A 120 11.15 -6.01 -9.32
C ALA A 120 11.25 -6.43 -10.79
N THR A 121 10.20 -7.02 -11.32
CA THR A 121 10.02 -7.23 -12.76
C THR A 121 9.51 -5.93 -13.41
N GLU A 122 8.39 -5.94 -14.09
CA GLU A 122 7.79 -4.71 -14.63
C GLU A 122 6.82 -4.10 -13.62
N PRO A 123 6.84 -2.77 -13.42
CA PRO A 123 5.92 -2.12 -12.50
C PRO A 123 4.46 -2.26 -12.99
N LEU A 124 3.54 -2.41 -12.04
CA LEU A 124 2.11 -2.33 -12.30
C LEU A 124 1.67 -0.88 -12.44
N VAL A 125 0.93 -0.60 -13.49
CA VAL A 125 0.26 0.69 -13.72
C VAL A 125 -1.24 0.45 -13.77
N TYR A 126 -2.00 1.19 -12.97
CA TYR A 126 -3.45 1.16 -13.00
C TYR A 126 -3.96 2.32 -13.87
N PHE A 127 -4.55 1.98 -15.01
CA PHE A 127 -5.02 2.96 -15.99
C PHE A 127 -6.31 2.48 -16.64
N GLN A 128 -7.28 3.36 -16.76
CA GLN A 128 -8.60 3.08 -17.35
C GLN A 128 -9.25 1.79 -16.80
N ARG A 129 -9.21 1.63 -15.46
CA ARG A 129 -9.77 0.48 -14.75
C ARG A 129 -9.12 -0.86 -15.10
N GLY A 130 -7.88 -0.85 -15.56
CA GLY A 130 -7.10 -2.04 -15.88
C GLY A 130 -5.68 -1.96 -15.36
N TYR A 131 -5.07 -3.11 -15.18
CA TYR A 131 -3.65 -3.21 -14.85
C TYR A 131 -2.84 -3.35 -16.11
N HIS A 132 -1.75 -2.60 -16.18
CA HIS A 132 -0.86 -2.54 -17.33
C HIS A 132 0.59 -2.63 -16.87
N THR A 133 1.47 -3.02 -17.76
CA THR A 133 2.91 -2.81 -17.63
C THR A 133 3.32 -1.59 -18.44
N LEU A 134 4.52 -1.07 -18.21
CA LEU A 134 5.05 0.03 -19.00
C LEU A 134 5.35 -0.45 -20.42
N GLY A 135 5.04 0.40 -21.40
CA GLY A 135 5.43 0.19 -22.79
C GLY A 135 6.89 0.61 -23.04
N ALA A 136 7.21 0.80 -24.33
CA ALA A 136 8.53 1.26 -24.74
C ALA A 136 8.84 2.66 -24.17
N ARG A 137 10.10 2.90 -23.81
CA ARG A 137 10.58 4.21 -23.41
C ARG A 137 10.46 5.18 -24.60
N LEU A 138 9.80 6.30 -24.40
CA LEU A 138 9.60 7.29 -25.46
C LEU A 138 10.80 8.23 -25.62
N LYS A 139 11.51 8.51 -24.52
CA LYS A 139 12.65 9.42 -24.48
C LYS A 139 13.53 9.15 -23.27
N ASP A 140 14.85 9.22 -23.46
CA ASP A 140 15.79 9.28 -22.35
C ASP A 140 15.90 10.73 -21.85
N ASN A 141 15.78 10.92 -20.55
CA ASN A 141 16.13 12.18 -19.90
C ASN A 141 17.60 12.08 -19.48
N ASN A 142 18.41 12.81 -20.18
CA ASN A 142 19.82 13.00 -19.82
C ASN A 142 19.95 14.00 -18.68
#